data_537df62e7d261ad0df78f010c5705039
#
_entry.id   537df62e7d261ad0df78f010c5705039
#
_cell.length_a   1.000
_cell.length_b   1.000
_cell.length_c   1.000
_cell.angle_alpha   90.00
_cell.angle_beta   90.00
_cell.angle_gamma   90.00
#
_symmetry.space_group_name_H-M   'P 1'
#
loop_
_entity.id
_entity.type
_entity.pdbx_description
1 polymer ?
#
loop_
_entity_poly.entity_id
_entity_poly.type
_entity_poly.pdbx_seq_one_letter_code
_entity_poly.pdbx_strand_id
1 'polypeptide(L)'
;MAYATPEEIAKAKEMDLLTYLRNYEPGELVEVANGTYCTREHDSLKISNGKWYWFSRKIGSSTALDYLIHVKGYSLPAAVETILGRSLEKPPVSYKQPDRSSKILRLPPRNENPRKVTSYLRARGIHPAILDFCYRNNLLYEGMPYHNAVFIGYDEKGVPRYAALRGTAGKYK
;
A
#
# COMPACT_ATOMS: atom_id res chain seq x y z
N MET A 1 28.50 -28.83 1.31
CA MET A 1 27.58 -27.67 1.10
C MET A 1 26.69 -27.58 2.33
N ALA A 2 26.70 -26.48 3.06
CA ALA A 2 25.81 -26.30 4.18
C ALA A 2 24.37 -26.13 3.64
N TYR A 3 23.47 -27.01 4.02
CA TYR A 3 22.04 -26.88 3.71
C TYR A 3 21.36 -26.23 4.93
N ALA A 4 20.61 -25.17 4.69
CA ALA A 4 19.75 -24.60 5.73
C ALA A 4 18.50 -25.49 5.90
N THR A 5 18.15 -25.81 7.12
CA THR A 5 16.95 -26.59 7.43
C THR A 5 15.68 -25.75 7.26
N PRO A 6 14.50 -26.36 7.02
CA PRO A 6 13.23 -25.63 6.95
C PRO A 6 12.95 -24.80 8.19
N GLU A 7 13.37 -25.25 9.38
CA GLU A 7 13.21 -24.54 10.66
C GLU A 7 14.10 -23.29 10.73
N GLU A 8 15.36 -23.41 10.31
CA GLU A 8 16.27 -22.27 10.22
C GLU A 8 15.79 -21.21 9.23
N ILE A 9 15.27 -21.66 8.07
CA ILE A 9 14.69 -20.74 7.07
C ILE A 9 13.45 -20.03 7.64
N ALA A 10 12.58 -20.75 8.34
CA ALA A 10 11.39 -20.16 8.96
C ALA A 10 11.78 -19.10 9.99
N LYS A 11 12.76 -19.40 10.85
CA LYS A 11 13.28 -18.47 11.86
C LYS A 11 13.96 -17.25 11.22
N ALA A 12 14.75 -17.44 10.16
CA ALA A 12 15.38 -16.33 9.46
C ALA A 12 14.37 -15.40 8.78
N LYS A 13 13.21 -15.92 8.36
CA LYS A 13 12.09 -15.13 7.77
C LYS A 13 11.35 -14.25 8.77
N GLU A 14 11.50 -14.46 10.06
CA GLU A 14 10.89 -13.59 11.08
C GLU A 14 11.55 -12.20 11.14
N MET A 15 12.78 -12.08 10.64
CA MET A 15 13.50 -10.80 10.65
C MET A 15 13.07 -9.91 9.47
N ASP A 16 12.48 -8.76 9.76
CA ASP A 16 12.21 -7.74 8.77
C ASP A 16 13.46 -6.94 8.39
N LEU A 17 13.44 -6.31 7.20
CA LEU A 17 14.61 -5.60 6.69
C LEU A 17 15.01 -4.39 7.52
N LEU A 18 14.04 -3.63 8.07
CA LEU A 18 14.36 -2.45 8.87
C LEU A 18 15.07 -2.83 10.17
N THR A 19 14.61 -3.89 10.83
CA THR A 19 15.27 -4.46 12.02
C THR A 19 16.68 -4.92 11.67
N TYR A 20 16.86 -5.63 10.57
CA TYR A 20 18.16 -6.09 10.10
C TYR A 20 19.13 -4.91 9.87
N LEU A 21 18.76 -3.94 9.05
CA LEU A 21 19.62 -2.81 8.72
C LEU A 21 19.95 -1.95 9.95
N ARG A 22 19.01 -1.72 10.85
CA ARG A 22 19.25 -0.98 12.10
C ARG A 22 20.29 -1.62 13.00
N ASN A 23 20.36 -2.94 13.00
CA ASN A 23 21.28 -3.70 13.87
C ASN A 23 22.64 -3.94 13.20
N TYR A 24 22.66 -4.23 11.90
CA TYR A 24 23.86 -4.76 11.27
C TYR A 24 24.47 -3.86 10.21
N GLU A 25 23.64 -3.04 9.55
CA GLU A 25 24.09 -2.13 8.49
C GLU A 25 23.45 -0.72 8.65
N PRO A 26 23.60 -0.07 9.84
CA PRO A 26 22.94 1.22 10.09
C PRO A 26 23.37 2.33 9.12
N GLY A 27 24.59 2.24 8.57
CA GLY A 27 25.09 3.17 7.57
C GLY A 27 24.38 3.11 6.22
N GLU A 28 23.73 1.98 5.92
CA GLU A 28 22.93 1.80 4.71
C GLU A 28 21.52 2.43 4.80
N LEU A 29 21.05 2.69 6.02
CA LEU A 29 19.68 3.13 6.25
C LEU A 29 19.56 4.66 6.17
N VAL A 30 18.73 5.15 5.25
CA VAL A 30 18.44 6.57 5.06
C VAL A 30 16.94 6.80 5.23
N GLU A 31 16.55 7.67 6.16
CA GLU A 31 15.16 8.08 6.31
C GLU A 31 14.80 9.13 5.25
N VAL A 32 13.76 8.87 4.46
CA VAL A 32 13.30 9.76 3.38
C VAL A 32 11.99 10.46 3.71
N ALA A 33 11.20 9.88 4.60
CA ALA A 33 9.97 10.47 5.14
C ALA A 33 9.65 9.78 6.46
N ASN A 34 8.72 10.36 7.24
CA ASN A 34 8.32 9.79 8.53
C ASN A 34 7.93 8.31 8.41
N GLY A 35 8.74 7.42 8.97
CA GLY A 35 8.57 5.96 8.94
C GLY A 35 8.83 5.29 7.59
N THR A 36 9.40 6.01 6.61
CA THR A 36 9.81 5.48 5.31
C THR A 36 11.31 5.66 5.15
N TYR A 37 11.98 4.57 4.78
CA TYR A 37 13.43 4.53 4.62
C TYR A 37 13.80 4.06 3.21
N CYS A 38 15.04 4.28 2.80
CA CYS A 38 15.67 3.63 1.65
C CYS A 38 17.07 3.15 2.06
N THR A 39 17.68 2.33 1.20
CA THR A 39 19.10 2.02 1.35
C THR A 39 19.94 3.08 0.67
N ARG A 40 21.14 3.36 1.21
CA ARG A 40 22.07 4.33 0.63
C ARG A 40 22.51 3.91 -0.79
N GLU A 41 22.72 2.63 -0.99
CA GLU A 41 23.15 2.04 -2.25
C GLU A 41 22.01 2.06 -3.31
N HIS A 42 20.76 1.94 -2.87
CA HIS A 42 19.59 1.88 -3.76
C HIS A 42 18.48 2.81 -3.26
N ASP A 43 18.46 4.05 -3.70
CA ASP A 43 17.45 5.05 -3.36
C ASP A 43 16.02 4.67 -3.78
N SER A 44 15.89 3.87 -4.84
CA SER A 44 14.61 3.32 -5.33
C SER A 44 14.11 2.10 -4.54
N LEU A 45 14.91 1.55 -3.59
CA LEU A 45 14.47 0.52 -2.66
C LEU A 45 13.84 1.21 -1.44
N LYS A 46 12.52 1.14 -1.31
CA LYS A 46 11.80 1.75 -0.18
C LYS A 46 11.43 0.70 0.86
N ILE A 47 11.57 1.10 2.13
CA ILE A 47 11.26 0.28 3.29
C ILE A 47 10.22 1.03 4.11
N SER A 48 9.06 0.44 4.33
CA SER A 48 7.98 1.03 5.12
C SER A 48 7.05 -0.04 5.65
N ASN A 49 6.58 0.13 6.89
CA ASN A 49 5.59 -0.73 7.51
C ASN A 49 5.89 -2.25 7.41
N GLY A 50 7.13 -2.64 7.74
CA GLY A 50 7.57 -4.04 7.73
C GLY A 50 7.74 -4.68 6.37
N LYS A 51 7.72 -3.89 5.30
CA LYS A 51 7.91 -4.36 3.93
C LYS A 51 8.95 -3.51 3.23
N TRP A 52 9.57 -4.09 2.23
CA TRP A 52 10.43 -3.36 1.31
C TRP A 52 10.04 -3.65 -0.14
N TYR A 53 10.30 -2.67 -1.02
CA TYR A 53 10.07 -2.80 -2.44
C TYR A 53 11.12 -2.02 -3.22
N TRP A 54 11.77 -2.68 -4.18
CA TRP A 54 12.77 -2.09 -5.07
C TRP A 54 12.12 -1.73 -6.41
N PHE A 55 11.76 -0.49 -6.57
CA PHE A 55 10.95 0.00 -7.71
C PHE A 55 11.64 -0.23 -9.06
N SER A 56 12.95 0.00 -9.16
CA SER A 56 13.68 -0.17 -10.43
C SER A 56 13.78 -1.63 -10.87
N ARG A 57 13.74 -2.58 -9.96
CA ARG A 57 13.80 -4.03 -10.23
C ARG A 57 12.46 -4.74 -10.12
N LYS A 58 11.43 -4.06 -9.64
CA LYS A 58 10.07 -4.59 -9.44
C LYS A 58 10.03 -5.84 -8.54
N ILE A 59 10.87 -5.88 -7.53
CA ILE A 59 10.95 -6.95 -6.52
C ILE A 59 10.73 -6.38 -5.13
N GLY A 60 10.18 -7.19 -4.23
CA GLY A 60 9.96 -6.77 -2.85
C GLY A 60 9.51 -7.92 -1.96
N SER A 61 9.64 -7.72 -0.66
CA SER A 61 9.28 -8.71 0.36
C SER A 61 9.05 -8.03 1.72
N SER A 62 8.78 -8.86 2.74
CA SER A 62 8.72 -8.43 4.14
C SER A 62 9.93 -8.89 4.96
N THR A 63 10.87 -9.66 4.40
CA THR A 63 11.94 -10.29 5.15
C THR A 63 13.32 -9.75 4.77
N ALA A 64 14.25 -9.74 5.73
CA ALA A 64 15.66 -9.49 5.50
C ALA A 64 16.31 -10.62 4.70
N LEU A 65 15.81 -11.85 4.82
CA LEU A 65 16.31 -13.00 4.08
C LEU A 65 16.21 -12.77 2.57
N ASP A 66 15.03 -12.35 2.11
CA ASP A 66 14.83 -12.08 0.68
C ASP A 66 15.67 -10.90 0.18
N TYR A 67 15.92 -9.90 1.03
CA TYR A 67 16.83 -8.80 0.70
C TYR A 67 18.27 -9.30 0.50
N LEU A 68 18.78 -10.12 1.39
CA LEU A 68 20.13 -10.68 1.26
C LEU A 68 20.27 -11.52 -0.02
N ILE A 69 19.24 -12.28 -0.37
CA ILE A 69 19.25 -13.12 -1.58
C ILE A 69 19.12 -12.28 -2.85
N HIS A 70 18.09 -11.45 -2.94
CA HIS A 70 17.72 -10.77 -4.20
C HIS A 70 18.43 -9.45 -4.44
N VAL A 71 18.91 -8.78 -3.40
CA VAL A 71 19.59 -7.48 -3.50
C VAL A 71 21.10 -7.64 -3.31
N LYS A 72 21.52 -8.36 -2.27
CA LYS A 72 22.93 -8.56 -1.96
C LYS A 72 23.55 -9.79 -2.66
N GLY A 73 22.74 -10.65 -3.31
CA GLY A 73 23.21 -11.81 -4.07
C GLY A 73 23.72 -12.98 -3.24
N TYR A 74 23.31 -13.08 -1.97
CA TYR A 74 23.69 -14.20 -1.12
C TYR A 74 23.00 -15.50 -1.57
N SER A 75 23.67 -16.64 -1.39
CA SER A 75 22.98 -17.93 -1.45
C SER A 75 22.04 -18.09 -0.24
N LEU A 76 20.99 -18.92 -0.38
CA LEU A 76 20.04 -19.15 0.71
C LEU A 76 20.74 -19.61 2.01
N PRO A 77 21.66 -20.59 2.01
CA PRO A 77 22.35 -20.99 3.23
C PRO A 77 23.17 -19.85 3.86
N ALA A 78 23.89 -19.08 3.05
CA ALA A 78 24.70 -17.97 3.53
C ALA A 78 23.85 -16.83 4.12
N ALA A 79 22.70 -16.56 3.54
CA ALA A 79 21.76 -15.56 4.04
C ALA A 79 21.14 -16.00 5.38
N VAL A 80 20.75 -17.26 5.50
CA VAL A 80 20.22 -17.84 6.75
C VAL A 80 21.29 -17.79 7.86
N GLU A 81 22.51 -18.23 7.57
CA GLU A 81 23.64 -18.18 8.51
C GLU A 81 23.94 -16.74 8.94
N THR A 82 23.93 -15.80 8.02
CA THR A 82 24.14 -14.37 8.31
C THR A 82 23.10 -13.82 9.28
N ILE A 83 21.84 -14.22 9.14
CA ILE A 83 20.75 -13.76 10.01
C ILE A 83 20.80 -14.45 11.37
N LEU A 84 20.93 -15.77 11.41
CA LEU A 84 20.85 -16.56 12.65
C LEU A 84 22.14 -16.52 13.46
N GLY A 85 23.28 -16.30 12.83
CA GLY A 85 24.57 -16.21 13.48
C GLY A 85 24.82 -14.90 14.25
N ARG A 86 23.90 -13.96 14.24
CA ARG A 86 24.05 -12.63 14.86
C ARG A 86 23.03 -12.38 15.96
N SER A 87 23.50 -11.80 17.09
CA SER A 87 22.63 -11.33 18.16
C SER A 87 22.09 -9.94 17.84
N LEU A 88 20.83 -9.68 18.16
CA LEU A 88 20.22 -8.35 18.03
C LEU A 88 20.71 -7.44 19.16
N GLU A 89 21.35 -6.32 18.83
CA GLU A 89 21.68 -5.25 19.76
C GLU A 89 20.47 -4.37 20.09
N LYS A 90 19.57 -4.20 19.10
CA LYS A 90 18.33 -3.42 19.24
C LYS A 90 17.12 -4.34 19.08
N PRO A 91 16.04 -4.11 19.86
CA PRO A 91 14.85 -4.92 19.74
C PRO A 91 14.22 -4.81 18.33
N PRO A 92 13.52 -5.85 17.87
CA PRO A 92 12.80 -5.83 16.61
C PRO A 92 11.85 -4.63 16.52
N VAL A 93 11.71 -4.06 15.32
CA VAL A 93 10.80 -2.94 15.09
C VAL A 93 9.36 -3.41 15.22
N SER A 94 8.61 -2.80 16.14
CA SER A 94 7.18 -3.06 16.28
C SER A 94 6.41 -2.15 15.31
N TYR A 95 5.69 -2.74 14.38
CA TYR A 95 4.81 -2.01 13.48
C TYR A 95 3.40 -1.97 14.08
N LYS A 96 2.88 -0.75 14.28
CA LYS A 96 1.44 -0.61 14.59
C LYS A 96 0.68 -1.14 13.38
N GLN A 97 0.02 -2.27 13.54
CA GLN A 97 -0.97 -2.69 12.55
C GLN A 97 -2.00 -1.56 12.44
N PRO A 98 -2.31 -1.07 11.23
CA PRO A 98 -3.40 -0.12 11.10
C PRO A 98 -4.62 -0.78 11.69
N ASP A 99 -5.23 -0.09 12.66
CA ASP A 99 -6.48 -0.53 13.26
C ASP A 99 -7.48 -0.78 12.14
N ARG A 100 -7.75 -2.06 11.87
CA ARG A 100 -8.75 -2.50 10.89
C ARG A 100 -10.16 -2.38 11.46
N SER A 101 -10.31 -1.81 12.69
CA SER A 101 -11.60 -1.44 13.21
C SER A 101 -12.28 -0.56 12.16
N SER A 102 -13.40 -0.99 11.72
CA SER A 102 -14.22 -0.50 10.62
C SER A 102 -14.09 1.02 10.43
N LYS A 103 -13.27 1.45 9.48
CA LYS A 103 -13.29 2.85 9.04
C LYS A 103 -14.70 3.12 8.54
N ILE A 104 -15.46 3.89 9.30
CA ILE A 104 -16.80 4.30 8.89
C ILE A 104 -16.64 5.08 7.58
N LEU A 105 -17.23 4.58 6.51
CA LEU A 105 -17.22 5.25 5.22
C LEU A 105 -18.01 6.56 5.35
N ARG A 106 -17.30 7.69 5.31
CA ARG A 106 -17.92 9.02 5.33
C ARG A 106 -18.12 9.49 3.90
N LEU A 107 -19.39 9.56 3.50
CA LEU A 107 -19.76 10.05 2.17
C LEU A 107 -20.02 11.55 2.20
N PRO A 108 -19.62 12.31 1.16
CA PRO A 108 -19.97 13.73 1.05
C PRO A 108 -21.50 13.91 0.98
N PRO A 109 -22.04 15.04 1.46
CA PRO A 109 -23.44 15.35 1.32
C PRO A 109 -23.90 15.30 -0.13
N ARG A 110 -25.11 14.77 -0.36
CA ARG A 110 -25.70 14.63 -1.70
C ARG A 110 -26.29 15.95 -2.17
N ASN A 111 -26.05 16.31 -3.43
CA ASN A 111 -26.79 17.38 -4.10
C ASN A 111 -28.09 16.81 -4.67
N GLU A 112 -29.19 17.51 -4.46
CA GLU A 112 -30.52 17.13 -4.99
C GLU A 112 -30.55 17.18 -6.53
N ASN A 113 -29.76 18.08 -7.13
CA ASN A 113 -29.72 18.26 -8.57
C ASN A 113 -28.35 17.87 -9.16
N PRO A 114 -28.22 16.69 -9.80
CA PRO A 114 -26.95 16.18 -10.28
C PRO A 114 -26.54 16.75 -11.66
N ARG A 115 -26.91 17.98 -11.99
CA ARG A 115 -26.70 18.57 -13.34
C ARG A 115 -25.23 18.61 -13.77
N LYS A 116 -24.32 19.00 -12.87
CA LYS A 116 -22.90 19.14 -13.21
C LYS A 116 -22.27 17.77 -13.49
N VAL A 117 -22.55 16.80 -12.66
CA VAL A 117 -22.08 15.42 -12.84
C VAL A 117 -22.67 14.81 -14.09
N THR A 118 -23.96 14.98 -14.34
CA THR A 118 -24.63 14.49 -15.54
C THR A 118 -24.01 15.09 -16.82
N SER A 119 -23.84 16.41 -16.88
CA SER A 119 -23.21 17.09 -18.03
C SER A 119 -21.77 16.62 -18.24
N TYR A 120 -21.00 16.51 -17.15
CA TYR A 120 -19.61 16.05 -17.20
C TYR A 120 -19.48 14.62 -17.74
N LEU A 121 -20.31 13.69 -17.27
CA LEU A 121 -20.24 12.29 -17.69
C LEU A 121 -20.78 12.09 -19.11
N ARG A 122 -21.82 12.84 -19.52
CA ARG A 122 -22.30 12.86 -20.91
C ARG A 122 -21.25 13.37 -21.87
N ALA A 123 -20.53 14.43 -21.52
CA ALA A 123 -19.41 14.95 -22.32
C ALA A 123 -18.26 13.94 -22.48
N ARG A 124 -18.19 12.94 -21.61
CA ARG A 124 -17.24 11.82 -21.69
C ARG A 124 -17.81 10.59 -22.42
N GLY A 125 -18.97 10.70 -23.04
CA GLY A 125 -19.58 9.64 -23.85
C GLY A 125 -20.40 8.63 -23.04
N ILE A 126 -20.72 8.90 -21.77
CA ILE A 126 -21.58 7.99 -20.99
C ILE A 126 -23.04 8.19 -21.44
N HIS A 127 -23.66 7.09 -21.86
CA HIS A 127 -25.04 7.13 -22.36
C HIS A 127 -26.03 7.50 -21.25
N PRO A 128 -27.05 8.33 -21.52
CA PRO A 128 -28.02 8.77 -20.51
C PRO A 128 -28.69 7.63 -19.75
N ALA A 129 -29.08 6.55 -20.42
CA ALA A 129 -29.72 5.40 -19.76
C ALA A 129 -28.83 4.74 -18.67
N ILE A 130 -27.48 4.76 -18.86
CA ILE A 130 -26.53 4.26 -17.85
C ILE A 130 -26.52 5.20 -16.64
N LEU A 131 -26.52 6.50 -16.86
CA LEU A 131 -26.57 7.49 -15.79
C LEU A 131 -27.87 7.37 -14.98
N ASP A 132 -29.01 7.24 -15.68
CA ASP A 132 -30.32 7.05 -15.04
C ASP A 132 -30.37 5.76 -14.21
N PHE A 133 -29.77 4.68 -14.71
CA PHE A 133 -29.62 3.43 -13.96
C PHE A 133 -28.79 3.65 -12.71
N CYS A 134 -27.62 4.30 -12.82
CA CYS A 134 -26.74 4.55 -11.69
C CYS A 134 -27.40 5.44 -10.63
N TYR A 135 -28.13 6.48 -11.02
CA TYR A 135 -28.85 7.35 -10.10
C TYR A 135 -29.98 6.60 -9.37
N ARG A 136 -30.80 5.84 -10.11
CA ARG A 136 -31.90 5.05 -9.52
C ARG A 136 -31.42 3.98 -8.52
N ASN A 137 -30.26 3.39 -8.78
CA ASN A 137 -29.68 2.37 -7.90
C ASN A 137 -28.71 2.95 -6.85
N ASN A 138 -28.67 4.26 -6.68
CA ASN A 138 -27.78 4.94 -5.74
C ASN A 138 -26.28 4.66 -5.94
N LEU A 139 -25.88 4.20 -7.13
CA LEU A 139 -24.48 3.92 -7.48
C LEU A 139 -23.70 5.20 -7.81
N LEU A 140 -24.39 6.28 -8.10
CA LEU A 140 -23.82 7.58 -8.50
C LEU A 140 -24.65 8.72 -7.92
N TYR A 141 -23.98 9.77 -7.44
CA TYR A 141 -24.62 11.04 -7.11
C TYR A 141 -23.63 12.19 -7.24
N GLU A 142 -24.13 13.43 -7.21
CA GLU A 142 -23.31 14.64 -7.14
C GLU A 142 -23.02 15.01 -5.67
N GLY A 143 -21.75 15.05 -5.29
CA GLY A 143 -21.32 15.33 -3.91
C GLY A 143 -21.06 16.83 -3.70
N MET A 144 -21.55 17.36 -2.59
CA MET A 144 -21.30 18.75 -2.16
C MET A 144 -20.08 18.84 -1.25
N PRO A 145 -19.40 19.99 -1.15
CA PRO A 145 -19.66 21.27 -1.84
C PRO A 145 -19.02 21.36 -3.25
N TYR A 146 -18.17 20.40 -3.64
CA TYR A 146 -17.33 20.51 -4.83
C TYR A 146 -17.96 19.97 -6.11
N HIS A 147 -19.21 19.52 -6.07
CA HIS A 147 -19.93 18.93 -7.22
C HIS A 147 -19.19 17.74 -7.87
N ASN A 148 -18.47 16.97 -7.06
CA ASN A 148 -17.77 15.77 -7.52
C ASN A 148 -18.76 14.66 -7.89
N ALA A 149 -18.45 13.88 -8.93
CA ALA A 149 -19.14 12.61 -9.15
C ALA A 149 -18.69 11.62 -8.07
N VAL A 150 -19.64 11.11 -7.29
CA VAL A 150 -19.42 10.15 -6.23
C VAL A 150 -19.99 8.80 -6.66
N PHE A 151 -19.12 7.83 -6.88
CA PHE A 151 -19.49 6.45 -7.23
C PHE A 151 -19.44 5.60 -5.97
N ILE A 152 -20.49 4.84 -5.68
CA ILE A 152 -20.57 4.00 -4.48
C ILE A 152 -20.53 2.53 -4.87
N GLY A 153 -19.68 1.76 -4.17
CA GLY A 153 -19.69 0.30 -4.19
C GLY A 153 -20.34 -0.24 -2.90
N TYR A 154 -21.23 -1.21 -3.08
CA TYR A 154 -21.95 -1.88 -2.01
C TYR A 154 -21.45 -3.31 -1.83
N ASP A 155 -21.59 -3.83 -0.63
CA ASP A 155 -21.41 -5.26 -0.38
C ASP A 155 -22.69 -6.06 -0.73
N GLU A 156 -22.63 -7.38 -0.60
CA GLU A 156 -23.73 -8.30 -0.87
C GLU A 156 -24.99 -8.03 0.00
N LYS A 157 -24.82 -7.31 1.12
CA LYS A 157 -25.90 -6.91 2.03
C LYS A 157 -26.46 -5.52 1.73
N GLY A 158 -26.00 -4.88 0.64
CA GLY A 158 -26.42 -3.53 0.27
C GLY A 158 -25.84 -2.42 1.16
N VAL A 159 -24.77 -2.70 1.92
CA VAL A 159 -24.09 -1.70 2.74
C VAL A 159 -22.99 -1.02 1.91
N PRO A 160 -22.90 0.32 1.87
CA PRO A 160 -21.84 1.01 1.16
C PRO A 160 -20.48 0.75 1.82
N ARG A 161 -19.52 0.23 1.07
CA ARG A 161 -18.17 -0.13 1.52
C ARG A 161 -17.07 0.69 0.89
N TYR A 162 -17.35 1.27 -0.24
CA TYR A 162 -16.36 2.00 -1.03
C TYR A 162 -17.00 3.21 -1.73
N ALA A 163 -16.23 4.29 -1.86
CA ALA A 163 -16.62 5.42 -2.69
C ALA A 163 -15.42 5.95 -3.48
N ALA A 164 -15.62 6.18 -4.77
CA ALA A 164 -14.68 6.89 -5.62
C ALA A 164 -15.23 8.27 -5.94
N LEU A 165 -14.39 9.31 -5.77
CA LEU A 165 -14.74 10.69 -6.07
C LEU A 165 -14.00 11.15 -7.31
N ARG A 166 -14.75 11.72 -8.27
CA ARG A 166 -14.18 12.32 -9.48
C ARG A 166 -14.58 13.78 -9.59
N GLY A 167 -13.58 14.67 -9.63
CA GLY A 167 -13.80 16.09 -9.87
C GLY A 167 -14.43 16.34 -11.24
N THR A 168 -15.45 17.20 -11.29
CA THR A 168 -16.12 17.62 -12.53
C THR A 168 -15.56 18.91 -13.10
N ALA A 169 -14.80 19.69 -12.32
CA ALA A 169 -14.12 20.89 -12.78
C ALA A 169 -12.82 20.54 -13.52
N GLY A 170 -12.69 20.98 -14.78
CA GLY A 170 -11.58 20.64 -15.69
C GLY A 170 -10.22 21.26 -15.35
N LYS A 171 -10.00 21.77 -14.13
CA LYS A 171 -8.76 22.44 -13.72
C LYS A 171 -7.66 21.51 -13.21
N TYR A 172 -7.92 20.24 -13.04
CA TYR A 172 -6.91 19.28 -12.63
C TYR A 172 -6.74 18.22 -13.74
N LYS A 173 -5.77 18.46 -14.62
CA LYS A 173 -5.22 17.45 -15.51
C LYS A 173 -4.17 16.63 -14.79
#